data_f6c7c4d1c1230f968663388ad9df0eb0
#
_entry.id   f6c7c4d1c1230f968663388ad9df0eb0
#
_cell.length_a   1.000
_cell.length_b   1.000
_cell.length_c   1.000
_cell.angle_alpha   90.00
_cell.angle_beta   90.00
_cell.angle_gamma   90.00
#
_symmetry.space_group_name_H-M   'P 1'
#
loop_
_entity.id
_entity.type
_entity.pdbx_description
1 polymer ?
#
loop_
_entity_poly.entity_id
_entity_poly.type
_entity_poly.pdbx_seq_one_letter_code
_entity_poly.pdbx_strand_id
1 'polypeptide(L)'
;MKKALKIVVLAKQVPDTRNVGKDAMTPEGTVNRAALPAIFNPEDLNALEMALALKDETEGSTVHILTMGPPRAADIIRDAMFRGADGGYLLTDRKFAGADTLATSYALSCALRKIRPDVIVAGRQAIDGDTAQVGPQVAE
;
A
#
# COMPACT_ATOMS: atom_id res chain seq x y z
N MET A 1 -2.95 23.50 -21.07
CA MET A 1 -1.97 22.47 -20.69
C MET A 1 -2.28 21.94 -19.30
N LYS A 2 -2.41 20.64 -19.16
CA LYS A 2 -2.55 20.02 -17.86
C LYS A 2 -1.18 19.96 -17.18
N LYS A 3 -1.12 20.31 -15.90
CA LYS A 3 0.09 20.26 -15.11
C LYS A 3 0.48 18.78 -14.84
N ALA A 4 1.76 18.43 -14.97
CA ALA A 4 2.26 17.12 -14.56
C ALA A 4 1.95 16.86 -13.08
N LEU A 5 1.49 15.66 -12.77
CA LEU A 5 1.06 15.29 -11.42
C LEU A 5 2.08 14.34 -10.78
N LYS A 6 2.35 14.57 -9.51
CA LYS A 6 3.05 13.62 -8.66
C LYS A 6 1.99 12.81 -7.92
N ILE A 7 1.81 11.55 -8.32
CA ILE A 7 0.76 10.69 -7.79
C ILE A 7 1.39 9.67 -6.85
N VAL A 8 0.82 9.51 -5.67
CA VAL A 8 1.25 8.48 -4.72
C VAL A 8 0.07 7.54 -4.45
N VAL A 9 0.34 6.23 -4.57
CA VAL A 9 -0.63 5.18 -4.28
C VAL A 9 -0.25 4.54 -2.95
N LEU A 10 -1.19 4.56 -2.01
CA LEU A 10 -1.03 3.83 -0.76
C LEU A 10 -1.33 2.36 -1.02
N ALA A 11 -0.38 1.49 -0.72
CA ALA A 11 -0.53 0.07 -1.00
C ALA A 11 0.00 -0.77 0.15
N LYS A 12 -0.51 -1.98 0.27
CA LYS A 12 -0.14 -2.90 1.33
C LYS A 12 0.17 -4.27 0.76
N GLN A 13 1.22 -4.91 1.29
CA GLN A 13 1.44 -6.32 1.10
C GLN A 13 0.61 -7.07 2.14
N VAL A 14 -0.20 -8.01 1.69
CA VAL A 14 -1.09 -8.77 2.56
C VAL A 14 -0.88 -10.27 2.34
N PRO A 15 -1.20 -11.11 3.33
CA PRO A 15 -1.22 -12.55 3.09
C PRO A 15 -2.34 -12.92 2.12
N ASP A 16 -2.08 -13.91 1.27
CA ASP A 16 -3.10 -14.41 0.34
C ASP A 16 -4.08 -15.31 1.10
N THR A 17 -5.18 -14.74 1.54
CA THR A 17 -6.21 -15.45 2.31
C THR A 17 -7.03 -16.44 1.48
N ARG A 18 -6.87 -16.43 0.15
CA ARG A 18 -7.54 -17.40 -0.74
C ARG A 18 -6.82 -18.73 -0.78
N ASN A 19 -5.54 -18.78 -0.41
CA ASN A 19 -4.71 -20.00 -0.38
C ASN A 19 -4.40 -20.40 1.05
N VAL A 20 -5.44 -20.66 1.85
CA VAL A 20 -5.32 -20.98 3.26
C VAL A 20 -4.84 -22.42 3.42
N GLY A 21 -3.63 -22.62 4.01
CA GLY A 21 -3.07 -23.90 4.36
C GLY A 21 -3.22 -24.22 5.84
N LYS A 22 -2.62 -25.36 6.27
CA LYS A 22 -2.68 -25.82 7.67
C LYS A 22 -2.10 -24.81 8.65
N ASP A 23 -1.11 -24.04 8.22
CA ASP A 23 -0.38 -23.10 9.09
C ASP A 23 -0.89 -21.66 8.94
N ALA A 24 -2.08 -21.48 8.35
CA ALA A 24 -2.64 -20.16 8.10
C ALA A 24 -2.96 -19.40 9.38
N MET A 25 -3.24 -20.11 10.46
CA MET A 25 -3.55 -19.53 11.76
C MET A 25 -2.50 -19.92 12.80
N THR A 26 -2.18 -19.00 13.69
CA THR A 26 -1.35 -19.31 14.85
C THR A 26 -2.18 -20.05 15.91
N PRO A 27 -1.56 -20.74 16.90
CA PRO A 27 -2.29 -21.35 18.00
C PRO A 27 -3.17 -20.35 18.77
N GLU A 28 -2.85 -19.06 18.75
CA GLU A 28 -3.62 -18.00 19.39
C GLU A 28 -4.81 -17.53 18.55
N GLY A 29 -5.04 -18.09 17.38
CA GLY A 29 -6.15 -17.73 16.50
C GLY A 29 -5.94 -16.51 15.62
N THR A 30 -4.71 -16.02 15.52
CA THR A 30 -4.35 -14.91 14.61
C THR A 30 -3.82 -15.44 13.28
N VAL A 31 -3.82 -14.59 12.26
CA VAL A 31 -3.29 -14.95 10.94
C VAL A 31 -1.78 -15.15 11.01
N ASN A 32 -1.29 -16.31 10.59
CA ASN A 32 0.13 -16.58 10.48
C ASN A 32 0.66 -16.03 9.15
N ARG A 33 1.06 -14.77 9.14
CA ARG A 33 1.50 -14.07 7.94
C ARG A 33 2.74 -14.69 7.31
N ALA A 34 3.60 -15.33 8.11
CA ALA A 34 4.81 -15.96 7.61
C ALA A 34 4.54 -17.26 6.83
N ALA A 35 3.42 -17.94 7.10
CA ALA A 35 3.06 -19.19 6.46
C ALA A 35 2.24 -19.01 5.16
N LEU A 36 1.76 -17.80 4.88
CA LEU A 36 0.95 -17.51 3.70
C LEU A 36 1.79 -16.78 2.64
N PRO A 37 1.54 -17.05 1.35
CA PRO A 37 2.13 -16.22 0.30
C PRO A 37 1.70 -14.76 0.50
N ALA A 38 2.63 -13.85 0.26
CA ALA A 38 2.34 -12.43 0.36
C ALA A 38 2.02 -11.88 -1.03
N ILE A 39 0.93 -11.12 -1.12
CA ILE A 39 0.45 -10.52 -2.37
C ILE A 39 0.20 -9.03 -2.21
N PHE A 40 0.10 -8.35 -3.33
CA PHE A 40 -0.39 -6.98 -3.39
C PHE A 40 -1.88 -6.97 -3.01
N ASN A 41 -2.29 -6.11 -2.06
CA ASN A 41 -3.70 -6.05 -1.68
C ASN A 41 -4.57 -5.76 -2.91
N PRO A 42 -5.58 -6.60 -3.21
CA PRO A 42 -6.34 -6.47 -4.46
C PRO A 42 -7.00 -5.11 -4.69
N GLU A 43 -7.54 -4.47 -3.66
CA GLU A 43 -8.15 -3.15 -3.82
C GLU A 43 -7.10 -2.07 -4.13
N ASP A 44 -5.87 -2.25 -3.65
CA ASP A 44 -4.77 -1.34 -3.95
C ASP A 44 -4.29 -1.49 -5.39
N LEU A 45 -4.44 -2.67 -6.00
CA LEU A 45 -4.19 -2.84 -7.43
C LEU A 45 -5.16 -2.00 -8.27
N ASN A 46 -6.43 -1.92 -7.86
CA ASN A 46 -7.40 -1.05 -8.52
C ASN A 46 -7.00 0.42 -8.39
N ALA A 47 -6.50 0.82 -7.22
CA ALA A 47 -5.98 2.17 -7.01
C ALA A 47 -4.78 2.46 -7.90
N LEU A 48 -3.87 1.49 -8.04
CA LEU A 48 -2.71 1.62 -8.92
C LEU A 48 -3.14 1.78 -10.38
N GLU A 49 -4.09 1.00 -10.86
CA GLU A 49 -4.59 1.12 -12.24
C GLU A 49 -5.18 2.50 -12.49
N MET A 50 -5.95 3.03 -11.54
CA MET A 50 -6.49 4.39 -11.64
C MET A 50 -5.37 5.42 -11.72
N ALA A 51 -4.34 5.29 -10.88
CA ALA A 51 -3.20 6.19 -10.86
C ALA A 51 -2.43 6.15 -12.19
N LEU A 52 -2.24 4.95 -12.75
CA LEU A 52 -1.56 4.80 -14.04
C LEU A 52 -2.36 5.42 -15.19
N ALA A 53 -3.69 5.31 -15.14
CA ALA A 53 -4.54 5.97 -16.12
C ALA A 53 -4.41 7.49 -16.04
N LEU A 54 -4.37 8.05 -14.84
CA LEU A 54 -4.13 9.49 -14.65
C LEU A 54 -2.76 9.91 -15.17
N LYS A 55 -1.74 9.10 -14.94
CA LYS A 55 -0.39 9.35 -15.44
C LYS A 55 -0.38 9.42 -16.97
N ASP A 56 -1.09 8.50 -17.64
CA ASP A 56 -1.13 8.45 -19.09
C ASP A 56 -1.84 9.65 -19.70
N GLU A 57 -2.78 10.26 -18.98
CA GLU A 57 -3.50 11.45 -19.45
C GLU A 57 -2.69 12.73 -19.35
N THR A 58 -1.63 12.75 -18.57
CA THR A 58 -0.89 13.98 -18.29
C THR A 58 0.62 13.71 -18.41
N GLU A 59 1.20 14.22 -19.50
CA GLU A 59 2.63 14.06 -19.77
C GLU A 59 3.48 14.59 -18.60
N GLY A 60 4.53 13.84 -18.26
CA GLY A 60 5.44 14.19 -17.18
C GLY A 60 4.98 13.77 -15.80
N SER A 61 3.78 13.20 -15.68
CA SER A 61 3.28 12.70 -14.41
C SER A 61 4.03 11.45 -13.95
N THR A 62 4.13 11.28 -12.64
CA THR A 62 4.78 10.11 -12.02
C THR A 62 3.85 9.42 -11.05
N VAL A 63 4.02 8.10 -10.91
CA VAL A 63 3.29 7.27 -9.94
C VAL A 63 4.31 6.55 -9.07
N HIS A 64 4.18 6.75 -7.76
CA HIS A 64 5.00 6.07 -6.76
C HIS A 64 4.11 5.35 -5.76
N ILE A 65 4.58 4.20 -5.27
CA ILE A 65 3.91 3.45 -4.21
C ILE A 65 4.46 3.91 -2.86
N LEU A 66 3.57 4.09 -1.90
CA LEU A 66 3.95 4.24 -0.49
C LEU A 66 3.37 3.06 0.28
N THR A 67 4.24 2.27 0.88
CA THR A 67 3.84 1.10 1.66
C THR A 67 4.55 1.08 3.00
N MET A 68 3.89 0.52 4.00
CA MET A 68 4.45 0.33 5.34
C MET A 68 4.42 -1.15 5.66
N GLY A 69 5.56 -1.69 6.09
CA GLY A 69 5.66 -3.11 6.42
C GLY A 69 7.09 -3.57 6.62
N PRO A 70 7.30 -4.89 6.77
CA PRO A 70 8.65 -5.45 6.85
C PRO A 70 9.40 -5.27 5.52
N PRO A 71 10.73 -5.51 5.51
CA PRO A 71 11.52 -5.34 4.27
C PRO A 71 10.98 -6.10 3.05
N ARG A 72 10.36 -7.26 3.24
CA ARG A 72 9.76 -8.03 2.12
C ARG A 72 8.61 -7.28 1.43
N ALA A 73 8.02 -6.28 2.07
CA ALA A 73 6.98 -5.47 1.46
C ALA A 73 7.49 -4.69 0.24
N ALA A 74 8.80 -4.55 0.07
CA ALA A 74 9.39 -3.98 -1.14
C ALA A 74 9.00 -4.75 -2.41
N ASP A 75 8.60 -6.01 -2.29
CA ASP A 75 8.18 -6.80 -3.45
C ASP A 75 6.97 -6.21 -4.15
N ILE A 76 6.04 -5.57 -3.43
CA ILE A 76 4.90 -4.92 -4.08
C ILE A 76 5.32 -3.67 -4.86
N ILE A 77 6.38 -3.00 -4.44
CA ILE A 77 6.93 -1.87 -5.19
C ILE A 77 7.48 -2.36 -6.52
N ARG A 78 8.20 -3.48 -6.52
CA ARG A 78 8.71 -4.09 -7.75
C ARG A 78 7.57 -4.52 -8.68
N ASP A 79 6.53 -5.16 -8.13
CA ASP A 79 5.35 -5.54 -8.90
C ASP A 79 4.68 -4.29 -9.52
N ALA A 80 4.52 -3.24 -8.75
CA ALA A 80 3.95 -1.99 -9.25
C ALA A 80 4.79 -1.39 -10.38
N MET A 81 6.13 -1.45 -10.26
CA MET A 81 7.02 -0.95 -11.32
C MET A 81 6.89 -1.76 -12.61
N PHE A 82 6.72 -3.07 -12.53
CA PHE A 82 6.42 -3.91 -13.69
C PHE A 82 5.11 -3.50 -14.37
N ARG A 83 4.17 -2.96 -13.62
CA ARG A 83 2.87 -2.50 -14.15
C ARG A 83 2.91 -1.08 -14.70
N GLY A 84 3.99 -0.34 -14.43
CA GLY A 84 4.18 1.02 -14.96
C GLY A 84 4.45 2.10 -13.93
N ALA A 85 4.51 1.78 -12.64
CA ALA A 85 4.89 2.77 -11.62
C ALA A 85 6.37 3.15 -11.77
N ASP A 86 6.70 4.36 -11.36
CA ASP A 86 8.06 4.91 -11.49
C ASP A 86 8.97 4.52 -10.33
N GLY A 87 8.40 4.14 -9.19
CA GLY A 87 9.16 3.73 -8.02
C GLY A 87 8.28 3.65 -6.78
N GLY A 88 8.90 3.69 -5.62
CA GLY A 88 8.15 3.64 -4.37
C GLY A 88 8.97 3.96 -3.15
N TYR A 89 8.27 4.04 -2.03
CA TYR A 89 8.82 4.31 -0.71
C TYR A 89 8.34 3.22 0.25
N LEU A 90 9.26 2.66 1.02
CA LEU A 90 8.94 1.66 2.05
C LEU A 90 9.22 2.26 3.43
N LEU A 91 8.18 2.32 4.25
CA LEU A 91 8.32 2.63 5.67
C LEU A 91 8.46 1.32 6.42
N THR A 92 9.64 1.07 6.99
CA THR A 92 9.91 -0.16 7.72
C THR A 92 10.60 0.17 9.04
N ASP A 93 10.03 -0.35 10.11
CA ASP A 93 10.58 -0.26 11.47
C ASP A 93 9.85 -1.31 12.31
N ARG A 94 10.57 -1.96 13.22
CA ARG A 94 9.97 -2.91 14.15
C ARG A 94 8.86 -2.29 15.00
N LYS A 95 8.94 -0.99 15.26
CA LYS A 95 7.93 -0.24 15.99
C LYS A 95 6.59 -0.19 15.29
N PHE A 96 6.55 -0.41 13.97
CA PHE A 96 5.29 -0.43 13.22
C PHE A 96 4.58 -1.78 13.28
N ALA A 97 5.28 -2.83 13.71
CA ALA A 97 4.66 -4.15 13.87
C ALA A 97 3.55 -4.06 14.92
N GLY A 98 2.34 -4.48 14.53
CA GLY A 98 1.17 -4.40 15.42
C GLY A 98 0.58 -3.01 15.60
N ALA A 99 1.02 -2.01 14.84
CA ALA A 99 0.43 -0.68 14.90
C ALA A 99 -1.06 -0.72 14.54
N ASP A 100 -1.87 0.07 15.25
CA ASP A 100 -3.28 0.22 14.90
C ASP A 100 -3.46 1.13 13.68
N THR A 101 -4.70 1.29 13.22
CA THR A 101 -5.00 2.09 12.03
C THR A 101 -4.64 3.55 12.21
N LEU A 102 -4.79 4.10 13.40
CA LEU A 102 -4.45 5.50 13.68
C LEU A 102 -2.93 5.71 13.62
N ALA A 103 -2.14 4.84 14.25
CA ALA A 103 -0.69 4.91 14.22
C ALA A 103 -0.15 4.72 12.79
N THR A 104 -0.72 3.78 12.04
CA THR A 104 -0.38 3.56 10.63
C THR A 104 -0.66 4.81 9.80
N SER A 105 -1.83 5.38 9.95
CA SER A 105 -2.24 6.58 9.21
C SER A 105 -1.36 7.77 9.54
N TYR A 106 -0.97 7.92 10.78
CA TYR A 106 -0.06 8.98 11.21
C TYR A 106 1.31 8.85 10.54
N ALA A 107 1.90 7.64 10.57
CA ALA A 107 3.19 7.39 9.94
C ALA A 107 3.15 7.66 8.43
N LEU A 108 2.11 7.21 7.75
CA LEU A 108 1.92 7.46 6.32
C LEU A 108 1.76 8.96 6.05
N SER A 109 1.01 9.67 6.87
CA SER A 109 0.80 11.12 6.72
C SER A 109 2.11 11.89 6.87
N CYS A 110 2.97 11.49 7.80
CA CYS A 110 4.29 12.11 7.97
C CYS A 110 5.15 11.91 6.72
N ALA A 111 5.15 10.71 6.14
CA ALA A 111 5.87 10.44 4.90
C ALA A 111 5.32 11.26 3.74
N LEU A 112 4.00 11.35 3.60
CA LEU A 112 3.35 12.10 2.53
C LEU A 112 3.66 13.60 2.61
N ARG A 113 3.77 14.16 3.80
CA ARG A 113 4.17 15.56 3.97
C ARG A 113 5.57 15.84 3.44
N LYS A 114 6.47 14.86 3.51
CA LYS A 114 7.82 14.96 2.94
C LYS A 114 7.83 14.76 1.44
N ILE A 115 7.02 13.83 0.94
CA ILE A 115 6.93 13.50 -0.49
C ILE A 115 6.23 14.61 -1.27
N ARG A 116 5.22 15.25 -0.67
CA ARG A 116 4.41 16.33 -1.27
C ARG A 116 3.76 15.90 -2.59
N PRO A 117 2.91 14.86 -2.58
CA PRO A 117 2.20 14.47 -3.78
C PRO A 117 1.11 15.48 -4.15
N ASP A 118 0.77 15.52 -5.43
CA ASP A 118 -0.39 16.29 -5.91
C ASP A 118 -1.68 15.50 -5.73
N VAL A 119 -1.60 14.18 -5.86
CA VAL A 119 -2.76 13.27 -5.74
C VAL A 119 -2.35 12.04 -4.94
N ILE A 120 -3.20 11.63 -4.03
CA ILE A 120 -3.06 10.40 -3.26
C ILE A 120 -4.23 9.50 -3.63
N VAL A 121 -3.94 8.25 -4.01
CA VAL A 121 -4.96 7.25 -4.34
C VAL A 121 -4.81 6.08 -3.38
N ALA A 122 -5.89 5.62 -2.82
CA ALA A 122 -5.89 4.49 -1.89
C ALA A 122 -7.05 3.55 -2.21
N GLY A 123 -6.83 2.25 -1.98
CA GLY A 123 -7.91 1.28 -1.95
C GLY A 123 -8.79 1.49 -0.72
N ARG A 124 -9.96 0.89 -0.71
CA ARG A 124 -10.90 1.05 0.39
C ARG A 124 -10.39 0.38 1.67
N GLN A 125 -9.92 -0.85 1.57
CA GLN A 125 -9.47 -1.63 2.72
C GLN A 125 -8.52 -2.75 2.31
N ALA A 126 -7.75 -3.25 3.28
CA ALA A 126 -6.90 -4.42 3.10
C ALA A 126 -7.70 -5.70 3.39
N ILE A 127 -7.43 -6.78 2.63
CA ILE A 127 -8.17 -8.05 2.80
C ILE A 127 -7.80 -8.79 4.09
N ASP A 128 -6.68 -8.43 4.74
CA ASP A 128 -6.26 -9.08 6.00
C ASP A 128 -6.88 -8.43 7.24
N GLY A 129 -6.90 -7.12 7.32
CA GLY A 129 -7.41 -6.39 8.48
C GLY A 129 -8.86 -5.93 8.37
N ASP A 130 -9.31 -5.64 7.17
CA ASP A 130 -10.68 -5.25 6.83
C ASP A 130 -11.24 -4.07 7.63
N THR A 131 -10.40 -3.12 8.09
CA THR A 131 -10.86 -1.99 8.90
C THR A 131 -11.42 -0.84 8.07
N ALA A 132 -10.95 -0.67 6.83
CA ALA A 132 -11.35 0.39 5.91
C ALA A 132 -11.14 1.83 6.47
N GLN A 133 -10.17 2.01 7.39
CA GLN A 133 -9.98 3.28 8.09
C GLN A 133 -8.74 4.06 7.68
N VAL A 134 -7.70 3.39 7.18
CA VAL A 134 -6.40 4.04 6.93
C VAL A 134 -6.51 5.13 5.87
N GLY A 135 -7.16 4.85 4.73
CA GLY A 135 -7.34 5.86 3.68
C GLY A 135 -8.04 7.13 4.19
N PRO A 136 -9.25 7.01 4.78
CA PRO A 136 -9.96 8.16 5.34
C PRO A 136 -9.17 8.90 6.43
N GLN A 137 -8.45 8.19 7.30
CA GLN A 137 -7.64 8.82 8.35
C GLN A 137 -6.46 9.60 7.78
N VAL A 138 -5.80 9.09 6.73
CA VAL A 138 -4.72 9.79 6.05
C VAL A 138 -5.24 11.06 5.37
N ALA A 139 -6.44 10.99 4.78
CA ALA A 139 -7.06 12.12 4.09
C ALA A 139 -7.37 13.27 5.05
N GLU A 140 -7.65 12.96 6.29
CA GLU A 140 -7.93 13.97 7.30
C GLU A 140 -6.65 14.64 7.80
#